data_67f86fd7c75701173f0ae8aac8669cb9
#
_entry.id   67f86fd7c75701173f0ae8aac8669cb9
#
_cell.length_a   1.000
_cell.length_b   1.000
_cell.length_c   1.000
_cell.angle_alpha   90.00
_cell.angle_beta   90.00
_cell.angle_gamma   90.00
#
_symmetry.space_group_name_H-M   'P 1'
#
loop_
_entity.id
_entity.type
_entity.pdbx_description
1 polymer ?
#
loop_
_entity_poly.entity_id
_entity_poly.type
_entity_poly.pdbx_seq_one_letter_code
_entity_poly.pdbx_strand_id
1 'polypeptide(L)'
;MVSGSQPEPCPGDAGDHLMLRFLKNKVDYCRLHGIELLYNREFLHPAMRAYWAKIPIVRAAMLAHPEAEWVWWVDSDAVFTDMDFSLPLAKYAGRNFVVYGWPNKFFVRKSWLGLNAGVFLIRNCQWSLDFMDEWARMGPAYPEEHARWGKTLRDALSDVDSDVACDQSALVYMLLNGWERLGKKTFVETDYFFQGYWKEVVDRLDGVAARYEAVERRSRTPGLRRRHAEREHLRYAAARNAAVSSVVPGPAGGGVKGWRRPLITHFVGCQPCSGGRNPMYSRESCDDGMRRALAFADDQVLRAYGFRHAASLNDSVRALPFDYPAAHARNN
;
A
#
# COMPACT_ATOMS: atom_id res chain seq x y z
N MET A 1 1.44 4.09 11.31
CA MET A 1 1.40 2.97 10.35
C MET A 1 1.92 1.70 11.01
N VAL A 2 1.30 0.56 10.73
CA VAL A 2 1.74 -0.75 11.21
C VAL A 2 2.02 -1.63 10.00
N SER A 3 3.14 -2.33 9.99
CA SER A 3 3.51 -3.31 8.98
C SER A 3 4.28 -4.44 9.66
N GLY A 4 4.57 -5.50 8.95
CA GLY A 4 5.37 -6.58 9.50
C GLY A 4 5.73 -7.64 8.47
N SER A 5 6.72 -8.44 8.81
CA SER A 5 7.14 -9.60 8.04
C SER A 5 7.41 -10.79 8.96
N GLN A 6 7.71 -11.94 8.36
CA GLN A 6 8.11 -13.12 9.12
C GLN A 6 9.36 -12.83 9.98
N PRO A 7 9.51 -13.50 11.15
CA PRO A 7 10.67 -13.32 12.03
C PRO A 7 11.96 -13.96 11.45
N GLU A 8 11.82 -15.04 10.67
CA GLU A 8 12.95 -15.77 10.12
C GLU A 8 13.61 -14.98 8.96
N PRO A 9 14.95 -15.14 8.79
CA PRO A 9 15.64 -14.64 7.60
C PRO A 9 15.04 -15.20 6.31
N CYS A 10 15.16 -14.46 5.23
CA CYS A 10 14.75 -14.96 3.92
C CYS A 10 15.65 -16.12 3.47
N PRO A 11 15.15 -17.06 2.62
CA PRO A 11 15.96 -18.18 2.14
C PRO A 11 17.16 -17.78 1.28
N GLY A 12 17.36 -16.52 0.99
CA GLY A 12 18.50 -16.01 0.22
C GLY A 12 18.62 -14.50 0.27
N ASP A 13 19.83 -14.02 0.01
CA ASP A 13 20.22 -12.61 0.09
C ASP A 13 19.33 -11.68 -0.75
N ALA A 14 18.84 -12.16 -1.90
CA ALA A 14 17.94 -11.39 -2.75
C ALA A 14 16.61 -11.06 -2.06
N GLY A 15 16.09 -12.03 -1.27
CA GLY A 15 14.88 -11.83 -0.48
C GLY A 15 15.09 -10.83 0.65
N ASP A 16 16.19 -10.94 1.40
CA ASP A 16 16.54 -10.00 2.45
C ASP A 16 16.74 -8.58 1.90
N HIS A 17 17.41 -8.46 0.75
CA HIS A 17 17.60 -7.17 0.08
C HIS A 17 16.26 -6.55 -0.35
N LEU A 18 15.36 -7.33 -0.95
CA LEU A 18 14.02 -6.84 -1.33
C LEU A 18 13.22 -6.41 -0.09
N MET A 19 13.22 -7.22 0.97
CA MET A 19 12.52 -6.87 2.22
C MET A 19 13.05 -5.57 2.83
N LEU A 20 14.36 -5.37 2.79
CA LEU A 20 14.99 -4.11 3.24
C LEU A 20 14.50 -2.91 2.41
N ARG A 21 14.41 -3.06 1.09
CA ARG A 21 13.90 -2.00 0.21
C ARG A 21 12.41 -1.69 0.44
N PHE A 22 11.59 -2.71 0.66
CA PHE A 22 10.18 -2.54 1.05
C PHE A 22 10.03 -1.83 2.39
N LEU A 23 10.88 -2.16 3.36
CA LEU A 23 10.90 -1.46 4.65
C LEU A 23 11.35 -0.01 4.48
N LYS A 24 12.46 0.23 3.75
CA LYS A 24 12.95 1.59 3.45
C LYS A 24 11.85 2.46 2.83
N ASN A 25 11.08 1.94 1.88
CA ASN A 25 9.99 2.66 1.24
C ASN A 25 8.94 3.13 2.27
N LYS A 26 8.55 2.27 3.20
CA LYS A 26 7.61 2.61 4.28
C LYS A 26 8.20 3.64 5.25
N VAL A 27 9.48 3.48 5.61
CA VAL A 27 10.21 4.44 6.46
C VAL A 27 10.24 5.81 5.80
N ASP A 28 10.60 5.87 4.51
CA ASP A 28 10.68 7.14 3.78
C ASP A 28 9.30 7.82 3.69
N TYR A 29 8.24 7.08 3.33
CA TYR A 29 6.90 7.63 3.28
C TYR A 29 6.45 8.16 4.66
N CYS A 30 6.65 7.38 5.71
CA CYS A 30 6.28 7.76 7.07
C CYS A 30 7.02 9.02 7.52
N ARG A 31 8.33 9.10 7.25
CA ARG A 31 9.15 10.26 7.56
C ARG A 31 8.68 11.52 6.83
N LEU A 32 8.35 11.42 5.54
CA LEU A 32 7.87 12.53 4.73
C LEU A 32 6.52 13.07 5.19
N HIS A 33 5.68 12.21 5.75
CA HIS A 33 4.30 12.56 6.16
C HIS A 33 4.12 12.69 7.67
N GLY A 34 5.19 12.58 8.48
CA GLY A 34 5.11 12.66 9.93
C GLY A 34 4.29 11.53 10.56
N ILE A 35 4.34 10.35 9.98
CA ILE A 35 3.64 9.15 10.44
C ILE A 35 4.62 8.27 11.22
N GLU A 36 4.21 7.82 12.39
CA GLU A 36 4.97 6.82 13.15
C GLU A 36 4.86 5.44 12.49
N LEU A 37 5.98 4.71 12.39
CA LEU A 37 6.03 3.36 11.83
C LEU A 37 6.33 2.33 12.92
N LEU A 38 5.41 1.40 13.10
CA LEU A 38 5.61 0.18 13.89
C LEU A 38 5.82 -0.99 12.93
N TYR A 39 7.03 -1.53 12.88
CA TYR A 39 7.35 -2.68 12.03
C TYR A 39 7.57 -3.91 12.88
N ASN A 40 6.63 -4.87 12.81
CA ASN A 40 6.65 -6.08 13.61
C ASN A 40 7.32 -7.24 12.87
N ARG A 41 8.18 -8.00 13.58
CA ARG A 41 8.82 -9.22 13.08
C ARG A 41 8.56 -10.44 13.99
N GLU A 42 7.56 -10.37 14.85
CA GLU A 42 7.27 -11.43 15.80
C GLU A 42 5.86 -11.96 15.61
N PHE A 43 5.66 -13.25 15.86
CA PHE A 43 4.32 -13.82 15.95
C PHE A 43 3.75 -13.56 17.34
N LEU A 44 2.79 -12.65 17.45
CA LEU A 44 2.12 -12.34 18.72
C LEU A 44 1.12 -13.43 19.14
N HIS A 45 0.81 -14.37 18.25
CA HIS A 45 0.00 -15.53 18.52
C HIS A 45 0.52 -16.74 17.74
N PRO A 46 0.74 -17.91 18.37
CA PRO A 46 1.42 -19.04 17.74
C PRO A 46 0.68 -19.65 16.55
N ALA A 47 -0.65 -19.55 16.51
CA ALA A 47 -1.48 -20.04 15.41
C ALA A 47 -1.77 -18.96 14.34
N MET A 48 -1.78 -17.68 14.72
CA MET A 48 -2.07 -16.56 13.79
C MET A 48 -0.80 -16.16 13.03
N ARG A 49 -0.50 -16.90 11.97
CA ARG A 49 0.71 -16.73 11.14
C ARG A 49 0.37 -16.23 9.74
N ALA A 50 1.40 -15.90 8.96
CA ALA A 50 1.28 -15.37 7.61
C ALA A 50 0.27 -14.21 7.56
N TYR A 51 -0.69 -14.24 6.62
CA TYR A 51 -1.70 -13.21 6.45
C TYR A 51 -2.62 -13.01 7.67
N TRP A 52 -2.78 -14.01 8.54
CA TRP A 52 -3.54 -13.88 9.79
C TRP A 52 -2.80 -13.12 10.89
N ALA A 53 -1.47 -13.01 10.81
CA ALA A 53 -0.65 -12.34 11.83
C ALA A 53 -1.00 -10.85 11.99
N LYS A 54 -1.51 -10.21 10.93
CA LYS A 54 -1.89 -8.78 10.96
C LYS A 54 -2.92 -8.46 12.05
N ILE A 55 -3.84 -9.38 12.34
CA ILE A 55 -4.91 -9.12 13.30
C ILE A 55 -4.39 -8.92 14.72
N PRO A 56 -3.65 -9.86 15.33
CA PRO A 56 -3.08 -9.62 16.65
C PRO A 56 -2.07 -8.46 16.68
N ILE A 57 -1.33 -8.22 15.59
CA ILE A 57 -0.37 -7.11 15.51
C ILE A 57 -1.09 -5.75 15.53
N VAL A 58 -2.14 -5.58 14.73
CA VAL A 58 -2.92 -4.34 14.70
C VAL A 58 -3.62 -4.09 16.04
N ARG A 59 -4.21 -5.13 16.64
CA ARG A 59 -4.81 -5.02 17.98
C ARG A 59 -3.80 -4.61 19.04
N ALA A 60 -2.61 -5.21 19.03
CA ALA A 60 -1.53 -4.85 19.95
C ALA A 60 -1.09 -3.39 19.76
N ALA A 61 -0.95 -2.94 18.52
CA ALA A 61 -0.63 -1.55 18.21
C ALA A 61 -1.70 -0.58 18.72
N MET A 62 -2.98 -0.89 18.52
CA MET A 62 -4.11 -0.09 19.02
C MET A 62 -4.09 0.06 20.55
N LEU A 63 -3.79 -1.03 21.26
CA LEU A 63 -3.76 -1.03 22.71
C LEU A 63 -2.50 -0.35 23.28
N ALA A 64 -1.36 -0.48 22.59
CA ALA A 64 -0.11 0.14 22.98
C ALA A 64 -0.08 1.66 22.73
N HIS A 65 -0.86 2.14 21.75
CA HIS A 65 -0.90 3.54 21.30
C HIS A 65 -2.32 4.10 21.36
N PRO A 66 -2.89 4.26 22.55
CA PRO A 66 -4.26 4.80 22.72
C PRO A 66 -4.40 6.25 22.24
N GLU A 67 -3.29 6.99 22.13
CA GLU A 67 -3.22 8.34 21.59
C GLU A 67 -3.38 8.42 20.07
N ALA A 68 -3.12 7.31 19.36
CA ALA A 68 -3.25 7.27 17.92
C ALA A 68 -4.72 7.17 17.52
N GLU A 69 -5.23 8.15 16.78
CA GLU A 69 -6.61 8.14 16.28
C GLU A 69 -6.83 7.06 15.21
N TRP A 70 -5.84 6.85 14.36
CA TRP A 70 -5.88 5.89 13.26
C TRP A 70 -4.68 4.96 13.28
N VAL A 71 -4.94 3.68 13.02
CA VAL A 71 -3.92 2.67 12.73
C VAL A 71 -4.06 2.29 11.25
N TRP A 72 -2.96 2.38 10.51
CA TRP A 72 -2.90 2.03 9.10
C TRP A 72 -2.08 0.76 8.91
N TRP A 73 -2.74 -0.34 8.59
CA TRP A 73 -2.06 -1.58 8.21
C TRP A 73 -1.63 -1.51 6.75
N VAL A 74 -0.37 -1.90 6.47
CA VAL A 74 0.18 -2.03 5.12
C VAL A 74 1.02 -3.31 5.07
N ASP A 75 0.63 -4.28 4.24
CA ASP A 75 1.37 -5.53 4.05
C ASP A 75 2.83 -5.26 3.64
N SER A 76 3.73 -6.20 3.97
CA SER A 76 5.17 -6.06 3.71
C SER A 76 5.50 -5.93 2.23
N ASP A 77 4.73 -6.56 1.35
CA ASP A 77 4.87 -6.57 -0.12
C ASP A 77 4.13 -5.42 -0.84
N ALA A 78 3.69 -4.41 -0.09
CA ALA A 78 3.10 -3.19 -0.63
C ALA A 78 4.14 -2.04 -0.68
N VAL A 79 4.16 -1.28 -1.77
CA VAL A 79 5.07 -0.16 -2.05
C VAL A 79 4.27 1.13 -2.17
N PHE A 80 4.64 2.17 -1.42
CA PHE A 80 4.17 3.53 -1.68
C PHE A 80 4.79 4.03 -2.99
N THR A 81 3.98 4.18 -4.01
CA THR A 81 4.41 4.65 -5.33
C THR A 81 4.03 6.10 -5.60
N ASP A 82 3.26 6.75 -4.73
CA ASP A 82 3.12 8.21 -4.67
C ASP A 82 3.62 8.73 -3.32
N MET A 83 4.88 9.17 -3.28
CA MET A 83 5.52 9.68 -2.06
C MET A 83 5.01 11.07 -1.67
N ASP A 84 4.27 11.74 -2.55
CA ASP A 84 3.71 13.08 -2.33
C ASP A 84 2.26 13.04 -1.80
N PHE A 85 1.59 11.90 -1.91
CA PHE A 85 0.17 11.79 -1.55
C PHE A 85 -0.02 11.69 -0.03
N SER A 86 -0.83 12.58 0.52
CA SER A 86 -1.26 12.51 1.92
C SER A 86 -2.66 11.92 2.01
N LEU A 87 -2.88 11.00 2.96
CA LEU A 87 -4.20 10.41 3.18
C LEU A 87 -5.25 11.47 3.50
N PRO A 88 -6.39 11.46 2.82
CA PRO A 88 -7.48 12.39 3.07
C PRO A 88 -8.32 11.95 4.27
N LEU A 89 -7.77 11.94 5.48
CA LEU A 89 -8.43 11.42 6.69
C LEU A 89 -9.77 12.11 6.97
N ALA A 90 -9.90 13.37 6.61
CA ALA A 90 -11.17 14.11 6.74
C ALA A 90 -12.32 13.48 5.92
N LYS A 91 -12.00 12.82 4.78
CA LYS A 91 -12.97 12.08 3.95
C LYS A 91 -13.64 10.94 4.73
N TYR A 92 -12.94 10.40 5.71
CA TYR A 92 -13.38 9.24 6.49
C TYR A 92 -14.00 9.63 7.84
N ALA A 93 -14.40 10.89 8.00
CA ALA A 93 -15.09 11.33 9.20
C ALA A 93 -16.33 10.46 9.48
N GLY A 94 -16.49 10.01 10.72
CA GLY A 94 -17.59 9.12 11.13
C GLY A 94 -17.43 7.65 10.72
N ARG A 95 -16.35 7.27 10.01
CA ARG A 95 -15.99 5.89 9.67
C ARG A 95 -14.96 5.37 10.66
N ASN A 96 -14.94 4.04 10.82
CA ASN A 96 -13.98 3.35 11.69
C ASN A 96 -13.08 2.37 10.93
N PHE A 97 -13.50 1.93 9.73
CA PHE A 97 -12.74 1.02 8.89
C PHE A 97 -12.76 1.52 7.44
N VAL A 98 -11.58 1.59 6.80
CA VAL A 98 -11.44 1.98 5.40
C VAL A 98 -10.63 0.90 4.70
N VAL A 99 -11.15 0.38 3.62
CA VAL A 99 -10.55 -0.70 2.82
C VAL A 99 -10.75 -0.42 1.34
N TYR A 100 -9.77 -0.82 0.51
CA TYR A 100 -9.91 -0.72 -0.94
C TYR A 100 -10.75 -1.86 -1.50
N GLY A 101 -11.61 -1.57 -2.48
CA GLY A 101 -12.40 -2.60 -3.11
C GLY A 101 -13.13 -2.18 -4.37
N TRP A 102 -13.77 -3.16 -4.97
CA TRP A 102 -14.61 -3.00 -6.15
C TRP A 102 -16.07 -3.30 -5.78
N PRO A 103 -16.94 -2.27 -5.62
CA PRO A 103 -18.31 -2.46 -5.14
C PRO A 103 -19.11 -3.51 -5.91
N ASN A 104 -18.96 -3.57 -7.23
CA ASN A 104 -19.64 -4.60 -8.03
C ASN A 104 -19.15 -6.02 -7.70
N LYS A 105 -17.83 -6.22 -7.59
CA LYS A 105 -17.28 -7.52 -7.20
C LYS A 105 -17.70 -7.90 -5.78
N PHE A 106 -17.68 -6.92 -4.87
CA PHE A 106 -18.01 -7.13 -3.48
C PHE A 106 -19.50 -7.39 -3.27
N PHE A 107 -20.38 -6.45 -3.61
CA PHE A 107 -21.80 -6.53 -3.29
C PHE A 107 -22.61 -7.43 -4.23
N VAL A 108 -22.29 -7.41 -5.53
CA VAL A 108 -23.10 -8.11 -6.55
C VAL A 108 -22.58 -9.52 -6.77
N ARG A 109 -21.29 -9.66 -7.04
CA ARG A 109 -20.66 -10.97 -7.32
C ARG A 109 -20.34 -11.75 -6.08
N LYS A 110 -20.30 -11.11 -4.91
CA LYS A 110 -19.84 -11.70 -3.64
C LYS A 110 -18.47 -12.38 -3.78
N SER A 111 -17.58 -11.77 -4.59
CA SER A 111 -16.25 -12.30 -4.84
C SER A 111 -15.34 -12.00 -3.65
N TRP A 112 -14.58 -13.01 -3.20
CA TRP A 112 -13.58 -12.77 -2.16
C TRP A 112 -12.47 -11.80 -2.61
N LEU A 113 -12.31 -11.59 -3.92
CA LEU A 113 -11.44 -10.57 -4.51
C LEU A 113 -12.10 -9.18 -4.56
N GLY A 114 -13.31 -9.03 -4.03
CA GLY A 114 -14.04 -7.75 -4.03
C GLY A 114 -13.45 -6.68 -3.13
N LEU A 115 -12.69 -7.07 -2.11
CA LEU A 115 -11.92 -6.19 -1.22
C LEU A 115 -10.47 -6.68 -1.16
N ASN A 116 -9.55 -5.83 -0.66
CA ASN A 116 -8.18 -6.24 -0.38
C ASN A 116 -7.84 -6.00 1.09
N ALA A 117 -7.52 -7.06 1.82
CA ALA A 117 -7.18 -7.02 3.24
C ALA A 117 -5.71 -6.67 3.54
N GLY A 118 -4.89 -6.48 2.53
CA GLY A 118 -3.46 -6.16 2.70
C GLY A 118 -3.18 -4.70 3.02
N VAL A 119 -4.17 -3.81 2.79
CA VAL A 119 -4.05 -2.38 3.13
C VAL A 119 -5.39 -1.89 3.66
N PHE A 120 -5.40 -1.43 4.90
CA PHE A 120 -6.60 -0.84 5.50
C PHE A 120 -6.27 0.18 6.59
N LEU A 121 -7.16 1.16 6.78
CA LEU A 121 -7.18 2.05 7.92
C LEU A 121 -8.23 1.61 8.92
N ILE A 122 -7.88 1.63 10.19
CA ILE A 122 -8.81 1.35 11.27
C ILE A 122 -8.69 2.42 12.35
N ARG A 123 -9.82 2.98 12.78
CA ARG A 123 -9.85 3.97 13.85
C ARG A 123 -9.60 3.29 15.19
N ASN A 124 -8.78 3.89 16.02
CA ASN A 124 -8.49 3.33 17.34
C ASN A 124 -9.65 3.61 18.31
N CYS A 125 -10.56 2.65 18.43
CA CYS A 125 -11.73 2.75 19.29
C CYS A 125 -12.28 1.35 19.61
N GLN A 126 -13.18 1.27 20.61
CA GLN A 126 -13.77 -0.01 21.05
C GLN A 126 -14.44 -0.78 19.90
N TRP A 127 -15.22 -0.10 19.05
CA TRP A 127 -15.85 -0.73 17.89
C TRP A 127 -14.83 -1.47 17.02
N SER A 128 -13.68 -0.90 16.85
CA SER A 128 -12.60 -1.48 16.01
C SER A 128 -11.93 -2.66 16.69
N LEU A 129 -11.76 -2.64 17.99
CA LEU A 129 -11.28 -3.78 18.76
C LEU A 129 -12.25 -4.96 18.66
N ASP A 130 -13.55 -4.69 18.78
CA ASP A 130 -14.60 -5.70 18.64
C ASP A 130 -14.66 -6.26 17.21
N PHE A 131 -14.52 -5.38 16.19
CA PHE A 131 -14.44 -5.76 14.80
C PHE A 131 -13.24 -6.68 14.50
N MET A 132 -12.07 -6.36 15.03
CA MET A 132 -10.88 -7.18 14.87
C MET A 132 -11.01 -8.52 15.61
N ASP A 133 -11.71 -8.55 16.73
CA ASP A 133 -12.00 -9.79 17.46
C ASP A 133 -12.96 -10.71 16.67
N GLU A 134 -14.04 -10.14 16.13
CA GLU A 134 -14.97 -10.87 15.26
C GLU A 134 -14.26 -11.47 14.04
N TRP A 135 -13.36 -10.68 13.41
CA TRP A 135 -12.54 -11.15 12.30
C TRP A 135 -11.58 -12.26 12.72
N ALA A 136 -10.91 -12.13 13.88
CA ALA A 136 -9.96 -13.11 14.41
C ALA A 136 -10.60 -14.48 14.67
N ARG A 137 -11.90 -14.54 15.05
CA ARG A 137 -12.62 -15.79 15.33
C ARG A 137 -12.76 -16.72 14.13
N MET A 138 -12.60 -16.21 12.91
CA MET A 138 -12.56 -17.02 11.69
C MET A 138 -11.16 -17.57 11.41
N GLY A 139 -10.16 -17.14 12.19
CA GLY A 139 -8.76 -17.48 11.99
C GLY A 139 -8.31 -18.73 12.74
N PRO A 140 -7.07 -19.18 12.50
CA PRO A 140 -6.53 -20.44 13.01
C PRO A 140 -6.28 -20.47 14.53
N ALA A 141 -6.50 -19.36 15.24
CA ALA A 141 -6.52 -19.36 16.70
C ALA A 141 -7.66 -20.24 17.25
N TYR A 142 -8.70 -20.51 16.46
CA TYR A 142 -9.86 -21.34 16.75
C TYR A 142 -9.94 -22.48 15.72
N PRO A 143 -9.13 -23.55 15.83
CA PRO A 143 -8.88 -24.49 14.75
C PRO A 143 -10.14 -25.24 14.26
N GLU A 144 -11.03 -25.64 15.16
CA GLU A 144 -12.28 -26.32 14.78
C GLU A 144 -13.24 -25.38 14.03
N GLU A 145 -13.35 -24.15 14.50
CA GLU A 145 -14.17 -23.13 13.86
C GLU A 145 -13.55 -22.71 12.51
N HIS A 146 -12.23 -22.57 12.45
CA HIS A 146 -11.49 -22.22 11.24
C HIS A 146 -11.73 -23.24 10.11
N ALA A 147 -11.72 -24.53 10.42
CA ALA A 147 -12.01 -25.58 9.44
C ALA A 147 -13.47 -25.52 8.92
N ARG A 148 -14.42 -25.17 9.81
CA ARG A 148 -15.82 -24.93 9.41
C ARG A 148 -15.96 -23.68 8.56
N TRP A 149 -15.26 -22.62 8.93
CA TRP A 149 -15.25 -21.39 8.17
C TRP A 149 -14.72 -21.56 6.75
N GLY A 150 -13.67 -22.35 6.54
CA GLY A 150 -13.15 -22.64 5.20
C GLY A 150 -14.24 -23.11 4.24
N LYS A 151 -15.03 -24.11 4.65
CA LYS A 151 -16.17 -24.61 3.85
C LYS A 151 -17.26 -23.55 3.65
N THR A 152 -17.63 -22.86 4.73
CA THR A 152 -18.66 -21.80 4.68
C THR A 152 -18.29 -20.70 3.70
N LEU A 153 -17.02 -20.26 3.71
CA LEU A 153 -16.53 -19.20 2.83
C LEU A 153 -16.51 -19.65 1.36
N ARG A 154 -16.09 -20.89 1.09
CA ARG A 154 -16.15 -21.45 -0.27
C ARG A 154 -17.57 -21.50 -0.81
N ASP A 155 -18.54 -21.91 0.02
CA ASP A 155 -19.92 -22.06 -0.39
C ASP A 155 -20.67 -20.71 -0.52
N ALA A 156 -20.23 -19.68 0.22
CA ALA A 156 -20.89 -18.38 0.30
C ALA A 156 -20.29 -17.31 -0.65
N LEU A 157 -19.01 -17.43 -1.01
CA LEU A 157 -18.28 -16.44 -1.83
C LEU A 157 -17.93 -17.02 -3.20
N SER A 158 -18.02 -16.21 -4.24
CA SER A 158 -17.51 -16.60 -5.54
C SER A 158 -15.97 -16.52 -5.57
N ASP A 159 -15.37 -17.28 -6.49
CA ASP A 159 -13.93 -17.31 -6.75
C ASP A 159 -13.08 -17.87 -5.60
N VAL A 160 -13.68 -18.53 -4.61
CA VAL A 160 -12.97 -19.31 -3.57
C VAL A 160 -12.89 -20.77 -4.02
N ASP A 161 -11.68 -21.26 -4.22
CA ASP A 161 -11.37 -22.60 -4.74
C ASP A 161 -10.83 -23.58 -3.67
N SER A 162 -10.74 -23.12 -2.41
CA SER A 162 -10.13 -23.85 -1.30
C SER A 162 -11.03 -23.86 -0.07
N ASP A 163 -10.96 -24.95 0.71
CA ASP A 163 -11.59 -25.08 2.02
C ASP A 163 -10.77 -24.42 3.14
N VAL A 164 -9.77 -23.62 2.80
CA VAL A 164 -8.96 -22.90 3.78
C VAL A 164 -9.39 -21.45 3.84
N ALA A 165 -9.87 -21.02 5.01
CA ALA A 165 -10.20 -19.64 5.25
C ALA A 165 -8.93 -18.79 5.25
N CYS A 166 -8.87 -17.73 4.42
CA CYS A 166 -7.87 -16.70 4.53
C CYS A 166 -8.46 -15.44 5.19
N ASP A 167 -7.60 -14.55 5.66
CA ASP A 167 -8.00 -13.30 6.30
C ASP A 167 -8.92 -12.46 5.41
N GLN A 168 -8.62 -12.39 4.11
CA GLN A 168 -9.41 -11.60 3.15
C GLN A 168 -10.79 -12.20 2.88
N SER A 169 -10.89 -13.51 2.66
CA SER A 169 -12.19 -14.17 2.46
C SER A 169 -13.07 -14.04 3.69
N ALA A 170 -12.47 -14.17 4.88
CA ALA A 170 -13.14 -13.96 6.16
C ALA A 170 -13.65 -12.51 6.31
N LEU A 171 -12.81 -11.51 6.00
CA LEU A 171 -13.20 -10.10 6.03
C LEU A 171 -14.36 -9.81 5.07
N VAL A 172 -14.28 -10.30 3.83
CA VAL A 172 -15.34 -10.12 2.83
C VAL A 172 -16.66 -10.72 3.30
N TYR A 173 -16.63 -11.96 3.79
CA TYR A 173 -17.81 -12.63 4.31
C TYR A 173 -18.42 -11.89 5.50
N MET A 174 -17.59 -11.53 6.49
CA MET A 174 -18.03 -10.80 7.68
C MET A 174 -18.72 -9.48 7.32
N LEU A 175 -18.12 -8.72 6.40
CA LEU A 175 -18.69 -7.45 5.96
C LEU A 175 -19.97 -7.64 5.15
N LEU A 176 -20.06 -8.64 4.25
CA LEU A 176 -21.26 -8.90 3.47
C LEU A 176 -22.44 -9.28 4.33
N ASN A 177 -22.24 -10.21 5.26
CA ASN A 177 -23.31 -10.70 6.12
C ASN A 177 -23.67 -9.74 7.26
N GLY A 178 -22.69 -8.95 7.71
CA GLY A 178 -22.88 -7.93 8.75
C GLY A 178 -23.10 -6.51 8.21
N TRP A 179 -23.38 -6.29 6.93
CA TRP A 179 -23.35 -4.97 6.32
C TRP A 179 -24.33 -3.96 6.96
N GLU A 180 -25.50 -4.39 7.39
CA GLU A 180 -26.46 -3.50 8.08
C GLU A 180 -25.86 -2.88 9.35
N ARG A 181 -25.06 -3.64 10.07
CA ARG A 181 -24.38 -3.24 11.32
C ARG A 181 -23.03 -2.58 11.04
N LEU A 182 -22.20 -3.19 10.21
CA LEU A 182 -20.81 -2.79 9.99
C LEU A 182 -20.66 -1.71 8.91
N GLY A 183 -21.53 -1.71 7.90
CA GLY A 183 -21.41 -0.83 6.74
C GLY A 183 -21.49 0.67 7.08
N LYS A 184 -22.25 1.03 8.13
CA LYS A 184 -22.30 2.44 8.62
C LYS A 184 -20.93 2.96 9.07
N LYS A 185 -20.06 2.07 9.54
CA LYS A 185 -18.71 2.39 10.03
C LYS A 185 -17.60 2.00 9.05
N THR A 186 -17.93 1.30 7.97
CA THR A 186 -17.00 0.89 6.92
C THR A 186 -17.06 1.83 5.72
N PHE A 187 -15.91 2.12 5.13
CA PHE A 187 -15.79 2.86 3.88
C PHE A 187 -15.00 2.03 2.86
N VAL A 188 -15.63 1.72 1.73
CA VAL A 188 -14.95 1.06 0.61
C VAL A 188 -14.38 2.17 -0.29
N GLU A 189 -13.05 2.34 -0.27
CA GLU A 189 -12.36 3.34 -1.05
C GLU A 189 -12.28 2.93 -2.53
N THR A 190 -12.63 3.82 -3.41
CA THR A 190 -12.64 3.60 -4.86
C THR A 190 -12.08 4.77 -5.67
N ASP A 191 -11.85 5.92 -5.04
CA ASP A 191 -11.51 7.16 -5.76
C ASP A 191 -10.03 7.21 -6.15
N TYR A 192 -9.17 6.51 -5.40
CA TYR A 192 -7.75 6.43 -5.67
C TYR A 192 -7.21 5.03 -5.30
N PHE A 193 -6.01 4.70 -5.78
CA PHE A 193 -5.36 3.43 -5.46
C PHE A 193 -4.85 3.41 -4.00
N PHE A 194 -5.78 3.34 -3.05
CA PHE A 194 -5.47 3.04 -1.66
C PHE A 194 -4.73 1.71 -1.54
N GLN A 195 -5.07 0.78 -2.45
CA GLN A 195 -4.33 -0.43 -2.78
C GLN A 195 -4.44 -0.65 -4.30
N GLY A 196 -3.33 -0.57 -5.03
CA GLY A 196 -3.27 -0.82 -6.47
C GLY A 196 -2.72 -2.20 -6.77
N TYR A 197 -3.41 -2.97 -7.58
CA TYR A 197 -2.93 -4.27 -8.03
C TYR A 197 -1.74 -4.11 -8.98
N TRP A 198 -0.61 -4.70 -8.64
CA TRP A 198 0.66 -4.47 -9.32
C TRP A 198 0.64 -4.73 -10.85
N LYS A 199 -0.10 -5.75 -11.31
CA LYS A 199 -0.26 -6.04 -12.76
C LYS A 199 -0.93 -4.92 -13.54
N GLU A 200 -1.79 -4.14 -12.90
CA GLU A 200 -2.46 -2.99 -13.53
C GLU A 200 -1.60 -1.72 -13.48
N VAL A 201 -0.60 -1.69 -12.62
CA VAL A 201 0.13 -0.48 -12.25
C VAL A 201 1.53 -0.44 -12.87
N VAL A 202 2.32 -1.52 -12.72
CA VAL A 202 3.77 -1.48 -12.94
C VAL A 202 4.15 -1.06 -14.35
N ASP A 203 3.47 -1.55 -15.38
CA ASP A 203 3.80 -1.23 -16.78
C ASP A 203 3.51 0.24 -17.15
N ARG A 204 2.79 0.96 -16.29
CA ARG A 204 2.46 2.38 -16.51
C ARG A 204 3.44 3.33 -15.81
N LEU A 205 4.24 2.85 -14.85
CA LEU A 205 5.05 3.70 -13.98
C LEU A 205 6.05 4.56 -14.75
N ASP A 206 6.70 4.03 -15.78
CA ASP A 206 7.66 4.79 -16.59
C ASP A 206 6.98 5.94 -17.35
N GLY A 207 5.81 5.69 -17.94
CA GLY A 207 5.00 6.71 -18.59
C GLY A 207 4.48 7.77 -17.62
N VAL A 208 4.12 7.37 -16.41
CA VAL A 208 3.74 8.30 -15.33
C VAL A 208 4.93 9.16 -14.92
N ALA A 209 6.12 8.55 -14.70
CA ALA A 209 7.35 9.29 -14.38
C ALA A 209 7.68 10.36 -15.44
N ALA A 210 7.66 9.97 -16.70
CA ALA A 210 7.94 10.88 -17.81
C ALA A 210 6.98 12.08 -17.87
N ARG A 211 5.70 11.86 -17.57
CA ARG A 211 4.70 12.94 -17.51
C ARG A 211 4.94 13.89 -16.35
N TYR A 212 5.23 13.40 -15.18
CA TYR A 212 5.56 14.24 -14.03
C TYR A 212 6.81 15.08 -14.33
N GLU A 213 7.85 14.49 -14.93
CA GLU A 213 9.03 15.24 -15.37
C GLU A 213 8.68 16.33 -16.40
N ALA A 214 7.83 16.03 -17.37
CA ALA A 214 7.42 17.00 -18.38
C ALA A 214 6.64 18.18 -17.75
N VAL A 215 5.77 17.91 -16.78
CA VAL A 215 5.03 18.95 -16.05
C VAL A 215 6.00 19.80 -15.21
N GLU A 216 6.92 19.18 -14.47
CA GLU A 216 7.90 19.88 -13.66
C GLU A 216 8.82 20.79 -14.50
N ARG A 217 9.22 20.33 -15.69
CA ARG A 217 10.02 21.16 -16.63
C ARG A 217 9.27 22.36 -17.18
N ARG A 218 7.96 22.25 -17.40
CA ARG A 218 7.13 23.33 -17.96
C ARG A 218 6.62 24.29 -16.89
N SER A 219 6.48 23.83 -15.67
CA SER A 219 5.93 24.64 -14.59
C SER A 219 6.99 25.64 -14.11
N ARG A 220 6.53 26.87 -13.80
CA ARG A 220 7.37 27.86 -13.09
C ARG A 220 7.51 27.53 -11.60
N THR A 221 7.07 26.37 -11.18
CA THR A 221 7.24 25.88 -9.81
C THR A 221 8.73 25.84 -9.52
N PRO A 222 9.21 26.46 -8.44
CA PRO A 222 10.62 26.39 -8.10
C PRO A 222 10.99 24.92 -7.98
N GLY A 223 11.99 24.49 -8.78
CA GLY A 223 12.48 23.13 -8.77
C GLY A 223 12.84 22.71 -7.35
N LEU A 224 12.70 21.43 -7.05
CA LEU A 224 13.14 20.84 -5.79
C LEU A 224 14.64 21.13 -5.62
N ARG A 225 14.95 22.21 -4.90
CA ARG A 225 16.31 22.52 -4.54
C ARG A 225 16.75 21.56 -3.45
N ARG A 226 17.90 20.93 -3.62
CA ARG A 226 18.43 19.87 -2.77
C ARG A 226 18.49 20.21 -1.28
N ARG A 227 18.68 21.49 -0.95
CA ARG A 227 18.72 21.92 0.44
C ARG A 227 17.30 22.15 0.96
N HIS A 228 16.95 21.45 2.01
CA HIS A 228 15.67 21.56 2.69
C HIS A 228 14.45 20.91 1.99
N ALA A 229 14.65 20.16 0.90
CA ALA A 229 13.55 19.53 0.17
C ALA A 229 12.71 18.60 1.07
N GLU A 230 13.35 17.89 1.99
CA GLU A 230 12.64 17.05 2.95
C GLU A 230 11.83 17.88 3.96
N ARG A 231 12.44 18.93 4.52
CA ARG A 231 11.77 19.87 5.45
C ARG A 231 10.56 20.55 4.82
N GLU A 232 10.62 20.84 3.52
CA GLU A 232 9.56 21.50 2.76
C GLU A 232 8.74 20.53 1.90
N HIS A 233 8.83 19.21 2.18
CA HIS A 233 8.22 18.17 1.34
C HIS A 233 6.74 18.45 1.05
N LEU A 234 5.93 18.73 2.07
CA LEU A 234 4.49 18.98 1.91
C LEU A 234 4.20 20.18 1.00
N ARG A 235 5.01 21.24 1.10
CA ARG A 235 4.90 22.42 0.23
C ARG A 235 5.20 22.07 -1.23
N TYR A 236 6.26 21.32 -1.49
CA TYR A 236 6.62 20.88 -2.84
C TYR A 236 5.64 19.86 -3.39
N ALA A 237 5.15 18.95 -2.56
CA ALA A 237 4.12 17.98 -2.90
C ALA A 237 2.82 18.70 -3.33
N ALA A 238 2.36 19.68 -2.58
CA ALA A 238 1.18 20.47 -2.92
C ALA A 238 1.36 21.22 -4.25
N ALA A 239 2.52 21.85 -4.45
CA ALA A 239 2.83 22.56 -5.70
C ALA A 239 2.90 21.62 -6.93
N ARG A 240 3.54 20.44 -6.79
CA ARG A 240 3.55 19.42 -7.85
C ARG A 240 2.15 18.90 -8.14
N ASN A 241 1.37 18.56 -7.13
CA ASN A 241 0.02 18.08 -7.30
C ASN A 241 -0.88 19.11 -7.98
N ALA A 242 -0.75 20.39 -7.64
CA ALA A 242 -1.47 21.47 -8.32
C ALA A 242 -1.07 21.58 -9.81
N ALA A 243 0.24 21.58 -10.11
CA ALA A 243 0.74 21.63 -11.47
C ALA A 243 0.33 20.40 -12.29
N VAL A 244 0.38 19.21 -11.71
CA VAL A 244 -0.06 17.98 -12.38
C VAL A 244 -1.57 17.99 -12.60
N SER A 245 -2.37 18.45 -11.61
CA SER A 245 -3.83 18.51 -11.72
C SER A 245 -4.31 19.46 -12.82
N SER A 246 -3.52 20.48 -13.17
CA SER A 246 -3.86 21.39 -14.27
C SER A 246 -3.74 20.77 -15.66
N VAL A 247 -2.99 19.69 -15.83
CA VAL A 247 -2.67 19.09 -17.14
C VAL A 247 -2.96 17.59 -17.24
N VAL A 248 -3.05 16.89 -16.11
CA VAL A 248 -3.30 15.45 -16.06
C VAL A 248 -4.62 15.19 -15.34
N PRO A 249 -5.64 14.68 -16.04
CA PRO A 249 -6.92 14.37 -15.43
C PRO A 249 -6.82 13.20 -14.45
N GLY A 250 -7.71 13.17 -13.48
CA GLY A 250 -7.88 12.10 -12.51
C GLY A 250 -7.50 12.50 -11.08
N PRO A 251 -7.91 11.70 -10.09
CA PRO A 251 -7.64 11.97 -8.69
C PRO A 251 -6.16 11.81 -8.35
N ALA A 252 -5.67 12.55 -7.35
CA ALA A 252 -4.39 12.26 -6.72
C ALA A 252 -4.39 10.84 -6.13
N GLY A 253 -3.21 10.20 -6.02
CA GLY A 253 -3.13 8.81 -5.59
C GLY A 253 -3.52 7.78 -6.68
N GLY A 254 -3.75 8.27 -7.91
CA GLY A 254 -4.11 7.43 -9.05
C GLY A 254 -5.59 7.04 -9.07
N GLY A 255 -6.02 6.50 -10.15
CA GLY A 255 -7.37 5.98 -10.35
C GLY A 255 -7.40 5.10 -11.58
N VAL A 256 -8.54 4.55 -11.91
CA VAL A 256 -8.74 3.56 -12.97
C VAL A 256 -8.15 3.97 -14.34
N LYS A 257 -8.00 5.27 -14.61
CA LYS A 257 -7.43 5.77 -15.88
C LYS A 257 -5.92 6.06 -15.87
N GLY A 258 -5.26 5.84 -14.74
CA GLY A 258 -3.83 5.56 -14.70
C GLY A 258 -2.81 6.60 -15.13
N TRP A 259 -3.12 7.89 -15.11
CA TRP A 259 -2.17 8.94 -15.48
C TRP A 259 -1.48 9.63 -14.29
N ARG A 260 -2.01 9.40 -13.10
CA ARG A 260 -1.46 9.87 -11.84
C ARG A 260 -0.67 8.75 -11.18
N ARG A 261 0.28 9.11 -10.30
CA ARG A 261 0.96 8.14 -9.45
C ARG A 261 -0.09 7.39 -8.63
N PRO A 262 -0.10 6.04 -8.62
CA PRO A 262 -0.91 5.29 -7.67
C PRO A 262 -0.33 5.46 -6.26
N LEU A 263 -1.17 5.58 -5.23
CA LEU A 263 -0.67 5.71 -3.86
C LEU A 263 0.15 4.49 -3.47
N ILE A 264 -0.45 3.31 -3.56
CA ILE A 264 0.21 2.04 -3.23
C ILE A 264 0.14 1.09 -4.42
N THR A 265 1.26 0.43 -4.70
CA THR A 265 1.35 -0.74 -5.57
C THR A 265 1.58 -1.97 -4.70
N HIS A 266 0.62 -2.89 -4.70
CA HIS A 266 0.63 -4.06 -3.84
C HIS A 266 0.90 -5.34 -4.65
N PHE A 267 1.94 -6.08 -4.29
CA PHE A 267 2.44 -7.26 -4.98
C PHE A 267 1.74 -8.54 -4.52
N VAL A 268 0.41 -8.51 -4.46
CA VAL A 268 -0.39 -9.68 -4.09
C VAL A 268 -0.01 -10.90 -4.95
N GLY A 269 0.30 -11.99 -4.27
CA GLY A 269 0.73 -13.21 -4.93
C GLY A 269 2.19 -13.25 -5.38
N CYS A 270 3.01 -12.24 -5.04
CA CYS A 270 4.46 -12.26 -5.14
C CYS A 270 5.05 -12.10 -3.75
N GLN A 271 5.82 -13.08 -3.28
CA GLN A 271 6.41 -13.06 -1.94
C GLN A 271 7.88 -12.63 -2.01
N PRO A 272 8.21 -11.39 -1.63
CA PRO A 272 9.57 -10.87 -1.82
C PRO A 272 10.63 -11.64 -1.04
N CYS A 273 10.30 -12.17 0.14
CA CYS A 273 11.26 -12.91 0.97
C CYS A 273 11.54 -14.32 0.42
N SER A 274 10.50 -15.14 0.24
CA SER A 274 10.66 -16.53 -0.15
C SER A 274 10.82 -16.74 -1.67
N GLY A 275 10.48 -15.74 -2.48
CA GLY A 275 10.32 -15.90 -3.93
C GLY A 275 9.13 -16.78 -4.32
N GLY A 276 8.29 -17.13 -3.34
CA GLY A 276 7.01 -17.81 -3.56
C GLY A 276 6.06 -16.90 -4.35
N ARG A 277 5.19 -17.51 -5.14
CA ARG A 277 4.27 -16.76 -5.99
C ARG A 277 3.03 -17.57 -6.34
N ASN A 278 1.96 -16.85 -6.68
CA ASN A 278 0.80 -17.44 -7.30
C ASN A 278 1.22 -18.07 -8.66
N PRO A 279 0.79 -19.30 -8.97
CA PRO A 279 1.14 -20.00 -10.24
C PRO A 279 0.86 -19.21 -11.51
N MET A 280 -0.06 -18.26 -11.49
CA MET A 280 -0.36 -17.39 -12.64
C MET A 280 0.73 -16.35 -12.95
N TYR A 281 1.75 -16.19 -12.10
CA TYR A 281 2.86 -15.26 -12.30
C TYR A 281 4.18 -15.99 -12.53
N SER A 282 5.03 -15.45 -13.40
CA SER A 282 6.42 -15.88 -13.46
C SER A 282 7.23 -15.23 -12.34
N ARG A 283 8.30 -15.90 -11.91
CA ARG A 283 9.24 -15.33 -10.93
C ARG A 283 9.84 -14.02 -11.44
N GLU A 284 10.25 -14.03 -12.70
CA GLU A 284 10.82 -12.87 -13.38
C GLU A 284 9.86 -11.66 -13.37
N SER A 285 8.57 -11.89 -13.66
CA SER A 285 7.59 -10.79 -13.65
C SER A 285 7.35 -10.21 -12.24
N CYS A 286 7.40 -11.04 -11.18
CA CYS A 286 7.32 -10.56 -9.80
C CYS A 286 8.58 -9.76 -9.45
N ASP A 287 9.77 -10.29 -9.71
CA ASP A 287 11.05 -9.66 -9.36
C ASP A 287 11.24 -8.33 -10.11
N ASP A 288 10.98 -8.31 -11.41
CA ASP A 288 11.04 -7.11 -12.24
C ASP A 288 10.03 -6.06 -11.77
N GLY A 289 8.78 -6.47 -11.57
CA GLY A 289 7.73 -5.57 -11.10
C GLY A 289 8.06 -4.93 -9.76
N MET A 290 8.53 -5.71 -8.79
CA MET A 290 8.93 -5.20 -7.46
C MET A 290 10.09 -4.20 -7.59
N ARG A 291 11.14 -4.52 -8.35
CA ARG A 291 12.29 -3.64 -8.55
C ARG A 291 11.90 -2.33 -9.23
N ARG A 292 11.06 -2.37 -10.25
CA ARG A 292 10.55 -1.18 -10.96
C ARG A 292 9.74 -0.27 -10.04
N ALA A 293 8.80 -0.83 -9.28
CA ALA A 293 7.98 -0.04 -8.35
C ALA A 293 8.81 0.58 -7.23
N LEU A 294 9.76 -0.16 -6.66
CA LEU A 294 10.67 0.33 -5.64
C LEU A 294 11.59 1.43 -6.18
N ALA A 295 12.17 1.25 -7.36
CA ALA A 295 13.01 2.29 -7.99
C ALA A 295 12.21 3.55 -8.35
N PHE A 296 10.97 3.38 -8.85
CA PHE A 296 10.06 4.49 -9.13
C PHE A 296 9.74 5.33 -7.89
N ALA A 297 9.47 4.68 -6.77
CA ALA A 297 9.21 5.35 -5.50
C ALA A 297 10.47 6.02 -4.94
N ASP A 298 11.57 5.28 -4.94
CA ASP A 298 12.86 5.74 -4.40
C ASP A 298 13.40 6.96 -5.17
N ASP A 299 13.23 7.01 -6.49
CA ASP A 299 13.59 8.18 -7.29
C ASP A 299 12.89 9.47 -6.84
N GLN A 300 11.68 9.39 -6.30
CA GLN A 300 10.98 10.57 -5.77
C GLN A 300 11.67 11.11 -4.52
N VAL A 301 12.21 10.22 -3.69
CA VAL A 301 12.98 10.59 -2.49
C VAL A 301 14.39 11.01 -2.87
N LEU A 302 15.09 10.25 -3.70
CA LEU A 302 16.46 10.53 -4.13
C LEU A 302 16.60 11.90 -4.79
N ARG A 303 15.61 12.34 -5.55
CA ARG A 303 15.59 13.67 -6.18
C ARG A 303 15.69 14.80 -5.17
N ALA A 304 15.11 14.64 -3.98
CA ALA A 304 15.25 15.62 -2.90
C ALA A 304 16.71 15.80 -2.44
N TYR A 305 17.53 14.75 -2.61
CA TYR A 305 18.95 14.75 -2.30
C TYR A 305 19.85 14.97 -3.54
N GLY A 306 19.25 15.14 -4.72
CA GLY A 306 19.96 15.40 -5.97
C GLY A 306 20.50 14.16 -6.65
N PHE A 307 19.83 13.03 -6.49
CA PHE A 307 20.15 11.76 -7.13
C PHE A 307 18.94 11.14 -7.82
N ARG A 308 19.18 10.17 -8.68
CA ARG A 308 18.17 9.28 -9.25
C ARG A 308 18.80 7.94 -9.61
N HIS A 309 18.01 6.89 -9.76
CA HIS A 309 18.48 5.64 -10.34
C HIS A 309 18.97 5.84 -11.79
N ALA A 310 20.01 5.12 -12.17
CA ALA A 310 20.53 5.17 -13.54
C ALA A 310 19.54 4.56 -14.54
N ALA A 311 18.83 3.50 -14.13
CA ALA A 311 17.75 2.85 -14.87
C ALA A 311 16.77 2.21 -13.87
N SER A 312 15.55 1.91 -14.30
CA SER A 312 14.47 1.38 -13.44
C SER A 312 14.81 0.05 -12.75
N LEU A 313 15.70 -0.75 -13.35
CA LEU A 313 16.13 -2.07 -12.81
C LEU A 313 17.53 -2.05 -12.21
N ASN A 314 18.16 -0.89 -12.15
CA ASN A 314 19.53 -0.75 -11.68
C ASN A 314 19.54 -0.05 -10.32
N ASP A 315 20.16 -0.68 -9.31
CA ASP A 315 20.33 -0.09 -7.97
C ASP A 315 21.37 1.03 -7.93
N SER A 316 22.17 1.22 -9.00
CA SER A 316 23.10 2.33 -9.08
C SER A 316 22.38 3.68 -9.20
N VAL A 317 22.94 4.69 -8.57
CA VAL A 317 22.43 6.06 -8.60
C VAL A 317 23.38 7.00 -9.32
N ARG A 318 22.81 8.01 -9.99
CA ARG A 318 23.57 9.09 -10.60
C ARG A 318 23.17 10.43 -10.02
N ALA A 319 24.11 11.36 -9.95
CA ALA A 319 23.83 12.72 -9.53
C ALA A 319 22.95 13.44 -10.56
N LEU A 320 22.03 14.25 -10.06
CA LEU A 320 21.26 15.21 -10.85
C LEU A 320 22.00 16.56 -10.89
N PRO A 321 21.80 17.37 -11.93
CA PRO A 321 22.23 18.77 -11.93
C PRO A 321 21.69 19.50 -10.69
N PHE A 322 22.42 20.53 -10.24
CA PHE A 322 22.07 21.25 -9.01
C PHE A 322 20.64 21.84 -9.03
N ASP A 323 20.22 22.34 -10.20
CA ASP A 323 18.92 22.97 -10.43
C ASP A 323 17.98 22.06 -11.25
N TYR A 324 17.96 20.76 -10.95
CA TYR A 324 17.05 19.83 -11.62
C TYR A 324 15.59 20.03 -11.13
N PRO A 325 14.60 20.03 -12.05
CA PRO A 325 14.80 20.04 -13.51
C PRO A 325 15.51 21.33 -13.93
N ALA A 326 16.50 21.21 -14.81
CA ALA A 326 17.26 22.37 -15.29
C ALA A 326 16.30 23.45 -15.79
N ALA A 327 16.43 24.65 -15.30
CA ALA A 327 15.79 25.80 -15.92
C ALA A 327 16.15 25.79 -17.42
N HIS A 328 15.16 25.92 -18.31
CA HIS A 328 15.45 26.06 -19.71
C HIS A 328 16.54 27.14 -19.87
N ALA A 329 17.68 26.76 -20.46
CA ALA A 329 18.62 27.72 -20.91
C ALA A 329 17.82 28.74 -21.74
N ARG A 330 17.79 29.98 -21.31
CA ARG A 330 17.25 31.07 -22.10
C ARG A 330 18.10 31.08 -23.35
N ASN A 331 17.54 30.61 -24.47
CA ASN A 331 18.12 30.92 -25.77
C ASN A 331 18.08 32.44 -25.89
N ASN A 332 19.21 33.04 -25.66
CA ASN A 332 19.47 34.43 -26.11
C ASN A 332 19.67 34.44 -27.61
#